data_1a6aec15b3ee146b570c09c5de6bf97f
#
_entry.id   1a6aec15b3ee146b570c09c5de6bf97f
#
_cell.length_a   1.000
_cell.length_b   1.000
_cell.length_c   1.000
_cell.angle_alpha   90.00
_cell.angle_beta   90.00
_cell.angle_gamma   90.00
#
_symmetry.space_group_name_H-M   'P 1'
#
loop_
_entity.id
_entity.type
_entity.pdbx_description
1 polymer ?
#
loop_
_entity_poly.entity_id
_entity_poly.type
_entity_poly.pdbx_seq_one_letter_code
_entity_poly.pdbx_strand_id
1 'polypeptide(L)'
;MLHPEQAELRADATYSVGIHPWWTEDENINEIIKGFYFWATHPQVIRIGECGIDKLQGATEVEQERIFALHIELAEKLHKPLTIHCVKAFDRILALHKQLHPTQRWCIHGFRGKPELAQQLLATGIDLSFGVHYNEEAYALCPKERRFRETD
;
A
#
# COMPACT_ATOMS: atom_id res chain seq x y z
N MET A 1 6.94 5.45 7.06
CA MET A 1 7.43 4.48 6.06
C MET A 1 8.93 4.65 5.89
N LEU A 2 9.63 3.53 5.75
CA LEU A 2 11.08 3.51 5.53
C LEU A 2 11.37 3.65 4.03
N HIS A 3 12.23 4.60 3.67
CA HIS A 3 12.68 4.70 2.29
C HIS A 3 13.68 3.55 2.00
N PRO A 4 13.61 2.91 0.82
CA PRO A 4 14.50 1.78 0.51
C PRO A 4 16.01 2.06 0.59
N GLU A 5 16.38 3.33 0.49
CA GLU A 5 17.78 3.76 0.61
C GLU A 5 18.20 4.15 2.05
N GLN A 6 17.30 3.97 3.02
CA GLN A 6 17.58 4.26 4.42
C GLN A 6 18.78 3.42 4.94
N ALA A 7 19.67 4.05 5.70
CA ALA A 7 20.87 3.39 6.22
C ALA A 7 20.73 2.91 7.67
N GLU A 8 19.92 3.59 8.48
CA GLU A 8 19.84 3.35 9.92
C GLU A 8 18.39 3.26 10.40
N LEU A 9 18.15 2.36 11.37
CA LEU A 9 16.87 2.17 12.03
C LEU A 9 16.99 2.47 13.52
N ARG A 10 15.90 3.01 14.07
CA ARG A 10 15.77 3.13 15.52
C ARG A 10 15.37 1.77 16.10
N ALA A 11 16.07 1.33 17.16
CA ALA A 11 15.82 0.04 17.77
C ALA A 11 14.42 -0.10 18.41
N ASP A 12 13.81 1.03 18.79
CA ASP A 12 12.52 1.09 19.47
C ASP A 12 11.33 1.31 18.51
N ALA A 13 11.53 1.18 17.22
CA ALA A 13 10.51 1.46 16.21
C ALA A 13 10.23 0.27 15.29
N THR A 14 9.02 0.24 14.75
CA THR A 14 8.65 -0.65 13.63
C THR A 14 8.40 0.17 12.38
N TYR A 15 8.54 -0.47 11.23
CA TYR A 15 8.52 0.22 9.95
C TYR A 15 7.67 -0.51 8.92
N SER A 16 7.25 0.23 7.91
CA SER A 16 6.87 -0.30 6.61
C SER A 16 7.94 0.08 5.60
N VAL A 17 8.12 -0.72 4.57
CA VAL A 17 9.00 -0.40 3.44
C VAL A 17 8.29 -0.70 2.13
N GLY A 18 8.46 0.19 1.17
CA GLY A 18 7.88 0.04 -0.15
C GLY A 18 8.43 1.06 -1.12
N ILE A 19 8.05 0.91 -2.37
CA ILE A 19 8.36 1.85 -3.44
C ILE A 19 7.06 2.58 -3.76
N HIS A 20 6.96 3.83 -3.29
CA HIS A 20 5.80 4.67 -3.53
C HIS A 20 5.62 4.86 -5.04
N PRO A 21 4.37 4.90 -5.57
CA PRO A 21 4.15 5.12 -7.01
C PRO A 21 4.85 6.35 -7.57
N TRP A 22 5.04 7.40 -6.78
CA TRP A 22 5.72 8.61 -7.21
C TRP A 22 7.22 8.42 -7.46
N TRP A 23 7.82 7.37 -6.91
CA TRP A 23 9.26 7.08 -7.08
C TRP A 23 9.55 6.17 -8.28
N THR A 24 8.52 5.67 -8.95
CA THR A 24 8.66 4.67 -10.01
C THR A 24 9.35 5.20 -11.27
N GLU A 25 9.40 6.52 -11.47
CA GLU A 25 10.10 7.15 -12.58
C GLU A 25 11.53 7.61 -12.23
N ASP A 26 12.00 7.32 -11.01
CA ASP A 26 13.34 7.67 -10.58
C ASP A 26 14.39 6.94 -11.43
N GLU A 27 15.44 7.67 -11.85
CA GLU A 27 16.53 7.10 -12.64
C GLU A 27 17.28 5.99 -11.91
N ASN A 28 17.25 5.99 -10.58
CA ASN A 28 17.87 4.98 -9.72
C ASN A 28 16.90 3.89 -9.30
N ILE A 29 15.82 3.67 -10.04
CA ILE A 29 14.76 2.72 -9.65
C ILE A 29 15.30 1.32 -9.35
N ASN A 30 16.31 0.85 -10.08
CA ASN A 30 16.89 -0.47 -9.84
C ASN A 30 17.59 -0.57 -8.47
N GLU A 31 18.26 0.48 -8.03
CA GLU A 31 18.87 0.53 -6.70
C GLU A 31 17.80 0.65 -5.61
N ILE A 32 16.74 1.40 -5.86
CA ILE A 32 15.58 1.49 -4.96
C ILE A 32 14.94 0.12 -4.78
N ILE A 33 14.76 -0.64 -5.86
CA ILE A 33 14.22 -2.01 -5.81
C ILE A 33 15.13 -2.93 -4.97
N LYS A 34 16.45 -2.85 -5.14
CA LYS A 34 17.39 -3.63 -4.33
C LYS A 34 17.27 -3.30 -2.84
N GLY A 35 17.20 -2.02 -2.50
CA GLY A 35 17.01 -1.56 -1.13
C GLY A 35 15.69 -2.04 -0.54
N PHE A 36 14.63 -2.02 -1.33
CA PHE A 36 13.33 -2.55 -0.95
C PHE A 36 13.41 -4.03 -0.55
N TYR A 37 14.00 -4.87 -1.39
CA TYR A 37 14.17 -6.29 -1.08
C TYR A 37 15.04 -6.52 0.16
N PHE A 38 16.08 -5.73 0.32
CA PHE A 38 16.96 -5.81 1.48
C PHE A 38 16.20 -5.53 2.79
N TRP A 39 15.46 -4.42 2.84
CA TRP A 39 14.76 -4.01 4.07
C TRP A 39 13.49 -4.81 4.35
N ALA A 40 12.81 -5.30 3.32
CA ALA A 40 11.54 -6.00 3.48
C ALA A 40 11.65 -7.24 4.38
N THR A 41 12.80 -7.89 4.42
CA THR A 41 13.05 -9.07 5.27
C THR A 41 13.44 -8.72 6.70
N HIS A 42 13.71 -7.44 6.99
CA HIS A 42 14.17 -7.02 8.31
C HIS A 42 13.07 -7.22 9.37
N PRO A 43 13.41 -7.72 10.59
CA PRO A 43 12.39 -7.97 11.64
C PRO A 43 11.60 -6.76 12.08
N GLN A 44 12.19 -5.56 12.02
CA GLN A 44 11.50 -4.32 12.37
C GLN A 44 10.56 -3.81 11.26
N VAL A 45 10.63 -4.37 10.07
CA VAL A 45 9.72 -4.08 8.96
C VAL A 45 8.54 -5.04 9.07
N ILE A 46 7.40 -4.52 9.53
CA ILE A 46 6.21 -5.32 9.81
C ILE A 46 5.14 -5.23 8.73
N ARG A 47 5.28 -4.31 7.79
CA ARG A 47 4.34 -4.09 6.68
C ARG A 47 5.10 -3.77 5.40
N ILE A 48 4.49 -4.12 4.27
CA ILE A 48 4.99 -3.76 2.94
C ILE A 48 4.16 -2.57 2.42
N GLY A 49 4.81 -1.51 2.06
CA GLY A 49 4.19 -0.29 1.54
C GLY A 49 4.88 1.00 2.06
N GLU A 50 4.42 2.12 1.64
CA GLU A 50 3.32 2.30 0.68
C GLU A 50 3.74 1.89 -0.74
N CYS A 51 2.80 1.31 -1.44
CA CYS A 51 2.96 0.86 -2.82
C CYS A 51 1.60 1.01 -3.51
N GLY A 52 1.53 0.88 -4.80
CA GLY A 52 0.24 0.92 -5.50
C GLY A 52 0.28 1.65 -6.82
N ILE A 53 -0.80 2.37 -7.12
CA ILE A 53 -0.99 3.02 -8.42
C ILE A 53 -1.55 4.43 -8.23
N ASP A 54 -0.89 5.40 -8.86
CA ASP A 54 -1.34 6.79 -8.91
C ASP A 54 -1.38 7.23 -10.39
N LYS A 55 -2.59 7.47 -10.91
CA LYS A 55 -2.74 7.90 -12.32
C LYS A 55 -2.31 9.34 -12.58
N LEU A 56 -2.02 10.10 -11.53
CA LEU A 56 -1.65 11.51 -11.65
C LEU A 56 -0.15 11.77 -11.54
N GLN A 57 0.61 10.84 -10.97
CA GLN A 57 2.04 11.02 -10.72
C GLN A 57 2.79 9.69 -10.87
N GLY A 58 4.09 9.78 -11.12
CA GLY A 58 4.95 8.61 -11.29
C GLY A 58 5.06 8.17 -12.74
N ALA A 59 5.60 6.98 -12.94
CA ALA A 59 5.75 6.35 -14.25
C ALA A 59 4.38 5.99 -14.86
N THR A 60 4.38 5.38 -16.03
CA THR A 60 3.16 4.88 -16.66
C THR A 60 2.43 3.87 -15.75
N GLU A 61 1.12 3.72 -15.92
CA GLU A 61 0.35 2.73 -15.16
C GLU A 61 0.92 1.33 -15.29
N VAL A 62 1.36 0.95 -16.50
CA VAL A 62 1.94 -0.38 -16.75
C VAL A 62 3.19 -0.57 -15.90
N GLU A 63 4.07 0.41 -15.84
CA GLU A 63 5.30 0.34 -15.04
C GLU A 63 5.00 0.37 -13.53
N GLN A 64 4.08 1.23 -13.10
CA GLN A 64 3.63 1.26 -11.70
C GLN A 64 3.02 -0.08 -11.27
N GLU A 65 2.20 -0.68 -12.13
CA GLU A 65 1.58 -1.98 -11.86
C GLU A 65 2.64 -3.09 -11.77
N ARG A 66 3.65 -3.05 -12.64
CA ARG A 66 4.79 -3.98 -12.59
C ARG A 66 5.51 -3.91 -11.24
N ILE A 67 5.79 -2.71 -10.76
CA ILE A 67 6.44 -2.49 -9.48
C ILE A 67 5.53 -2.85 -8.31
N PHE A 68 4.24 -2.52 -8.40
CA PHE A 68 3.25 -2.93 -7.41
C PHE A 68 3.18 -4.46 -7.26
N ALA A 69 3.26 -5.18 -8.38
CA ALA A 69 3.27 -6.65 -8.36
C ALA A 69 4.44 -7.22 -7.55
N LEU A 70 5.61 -6.58 -7.56
CA LEU A 70 6.75 -6.98 -6.72
C LEU A 70 6.40 -6.91 -5.23
N HIS A 71 5.65 -5.89 -4.82
CA HIS A 71 5.20 -5.73 -3.43
C HIS A 71 4.21 -6.81 -3.03
N ILE A 72 3.24 -7.10 -3.90
CA ILE A 72 2.22 -8.13 -3.65
C ILE A 72 2.89 -9.48 -3.45
N GLU A 73 3.79 -9.84 -4.36
CA GLU A 73 4.52 -11.11 -4.30
C GLU A 73 5.35 -11.23 -3.02
N LEU A 74 6.08 -10.16 -2.68
CA LEU A 74 6.95 -10.17 -1.51
C LEU A 74 6.14 -10.18 -0.20
N ALA A 75 5.02 -9.46 -0.14
CA ALA A 75 4.12 -9.47 1.01
C ALA A 75 3.57 -10.88 1.28
N GLU A 76 3.15 -11.59 0.24
CA GLU A 76 2.70 -12.97 0.35
C GLU A 76 3.82 -13.90 0.83
N LYS A 77 5.01 -13.77 0.25
CA LYS A 77 6.18 -14.58 0.60
C LYS A 77 6.63 -14.38 2.05
N LEU A 78 6.61 -13.14 2.52
CA LEU A 78 7.08 -12.77 3.86
C LEU A 78 5.97 -12.79 4.91
N HIS A 79 4.72 -13.07 4.54
CA HIS A 79 3.55 -13.02 5.41
C HIS A 79 3.40 -11.67 6.12
N LYS A 80 3.52 -10.58 5.35
CA LYS A 80 3.37 -9.20 5.83
C LYS A 80 2.20 -8.51 5.13
N PRO A 81 1.38 -7.74 5.86
CA PRO A 81 0.27 -7.02 5.25
C PRO A 81 0.76 -5.89 4.34
N LEU A 82 -0.10 -5.47 3.42
CA LEU A 82 0.18 -4.50 2.38
C LEU A 82 -0.52 -3.17 2.66
N THR A 83 0.20 -2.07 2.58
CA THR A 83 -0.35 -0.71 2.66
C THR A 83 -0.31 -0.07 1.27
N ILE A 84 -1.47 0.35 0.77
CA ILE A 84 -1.65 0.73 -0.63
C ILE A 84 -1.99 2.21 -0.75
N HIS A 85 -1.21 2.91 -1.58
CA HIS A 85 -1.54 4.23 -2.11
C HIS A 85 -2.29 4.05 -3.43
N CYS A 86 -3.49 4.60 -3.51
CA CYS A 86 -4.30 4.50 -4.73
C CYS A 86 -4.95 5.84 -5.07
N VAL A 87 -4.64 6.36 -6.25
CA VAL A 87 -5.26 7.56 -6.80
C VAL A 87 -5.83 7.25 -8.19
N LYS A 88 -7.15 7.35 -8.30
CA LYS A 88 -7.91 7.13 -9.55
C LYS A 88 -7.69 5.75 -10.20
N ALA A 89 -7.33 4.74 -9.42
CA ALA A 89 -7.03 3.39 -9.91
C ALA A 89 -7.70 2.29 -9.08
N PHE A 90 -8.79 2.58 -8.37
CA PHE A 90 -9.46 1.59 -7.52
C PHE A 90 -10.00 0.40 -8.30
N ASP A 91 -10.43 0.60 -9.53
CA ASP A 91 -10.85 -0.48 -10.43
C ASP A 91 -9.73 -1.49 -10.64
N ARG A 92 -8.49 -1.04 -10.83
CA ARG A 92 -7.31 -1.91 -10.99
C ARG A 92 -6.97 -2.63 -9.69
N ILE A 93 -7.01 -1.94 -8.56
CA ILE A 93 -6.75 -2.54 -7.25
C ILE A 93 -7.76 -3.65 -6.97
N LEU A 94 -9.05 -3.39 -7.18
CA LEU A 94 -10.11 -4.37 -7.02
C LEU A 94 -9.93 -5.58 -7.95
N ALA A 95 -9.60 -5.34 -9.22
CA ALA A 95 -9.38 -6.40 -10.20
C ALA A 95 -8.19 -7.28 -9.81
N LEU A 96 -7.08 -6.68 -9.41
CA LEU A 96 -5.88 -7.41 -8.98
C LEU A 96 -6.15 -8.26 -7.73
N HIS A 97 -6.86 -7.71 -6.75
CA HIS A 97 -7.21 -8.45 -5.54
C HIS A 97 -8.07 -9.68 -5.88
N LYS A 98 -9.08 -9.51 -6.72
CA LYS A 98 -9.94 -10.61 -7.16
C LYS A 98 -9.19 -11.65 -7.97
N GLN A 99 -8.27 -11.23 -8.83
CA GLN A 99 -7.49 -12.12 -9.69
C GLN A 99 -6.46 -12.93 -8.89
N LEU A 100 -5.77 -12.30 -7.95
CA LEU A 100 -4.62 -12.87 -7.25
C LEU A 100 -5.00 -13.64 -5.98
N HIS A 101 -6.19 -13.41 -5.43
CA HIS A 101 -6.65 -14.04 -4.17
C HIS A 101 -5.59 -13.98 -3.06
N PRO A 102 -5.10 -12.77 -2.68
CA PRO A 102 -4.03 -12.67 -1.70
C PRO A 102 -4.47 -13.20 -0.33
N THR A 103 -3.54 -13.81 0.39
CA THR A 103 -3.76 -14.29 1.77
C THR A 103 -3.43 -13.20 2.79
N GLN A 104 -2.58 -12.25 2.44
CA GLN A 104 -2.22 -11.15 3.31
C GLN A 104 -3.23 -10.00 3.21
N ARG A 105 -3.43 -9.28 4.31
CA ARG A 105 -4.35 -8.15 4.34
C ARG A 105 -3.85 -6.99 3.49
N TRP A 106 -4.74 -6.39 2.71
CA TRP A 106 -4.50 -5.14 1.98
C TRP A 106 -5.25 -4.02 2.69
N CYS A 107 -4.62 -2.87 2.83
CA CYS A 107 -5.22 -1.69 3.43
C CYS A 107 -4.97 -0.47 2.53
N ILE A 108 -6.05 0.23 2.16
CA ILE A 108 -5.93 1.49 1.41
C ILE A 108 -5.56 2.60 2.40
N HIS A 109 -4.42 3.24 2.16
CA HIS A 109 -3.94 4.37 2.96
C HIS A 109 -4.63 5.67 2.55
N GLY A 110 -5.05 6.46 3.52
CA GLY A 110 -5.63 7.78 3.27
C GLY A 110 -6.92 7.75 2.46
N PHE A 111 -7.82 6.82 2.73
CA PHE A 111 -9.05 6.66 1.96
C PHE A 111 -9.95 7.90 2.07
N ARG A 112 -10.32 8.46 0.93
CA ARG A 112 -11.19 9.64 0.81
C ARG A 112 -12.41 9.40 -0.06
N GLY A 113 -12.63 8.16 -0.49
CA GLY A 113 -13.72 7.81 -1.39
C GLY A 113 -15.09 7.84 -0.74
N LYS A 114 -16.11 7.76 -1.57
CA LYS A 114 -17.52 7.74 -1.16
C LYS A 114 -17.92 6.40 -0.55
N PRO A 115 -19.06 6.32 0.15
CA PRO A 115 -19.54 5.09 0.78
C PRO A 115 -19.64 3.88 -0.17
N GLU A 116 -20.07 4.11 -1.41
CA GLU A 116 -20.26 3.05 -2.40
C GLU A 116 -18.91 2.35 -2.72
N LEU A 117 -17.85 3.14 -2.90
CA LEU A 117 -16.51 2.62 -3.14
C LEU A 117 -15.98 1.90 -1.88
N ALA A 118 -16.21 2.48 -0.70
CA ALA A 118 -15.84 1.85 0.56
C ALA A 118 -16.49 0.46 0.69
N GLN A 119 -17.77 0.34 0.38
CA GLN A 119 -18.50 -0.93 0.41
C GLN A 119 -17.88 -1.96 -0.56
N GLN A 120 -17.53 -1.54 -1.77
CA GLN A 120 -16.88 -2.43 -2.75
C GLN A 120 -15.54 -2.95 -2.25
N LEU A 121 -14.72 -2.07 -1.70
CA LEU A 121 -13.41 -2.44 -1.16
C LEU A 121 -13.55 -3.40 0.02
N LEU A 122 -14.42 -3.09 0.96
CA LEU A 122 -14.68 -3.93 2.13
C LEU A 122 -15.24 -5.30 1.73
N ALA A 123 -16.17 -5.34 0.77
CA ALA A 123 -16.75 -6.59 0.27
C ALA A 123 -15.70 -7.48 -0.41
N THR A 124 -14.68 -6.88 -1.00
CA THR A 124 -13.56 -7.61 -1.62
C THR A 124 -12.58 -8.15 -0.56
N GLY A 125 -12.60 -7.60 0.66
CA GLY A 125 -11.70 -7.99 1.75
C GLY A 125 -10.58 -7.00 2.01
N ILE A 126 -10.67 -5.80 1.44
CA ILE A 126 -9.66 -4.75 1.60
C ILE A 126 -10.05 -3.83 2.75
N ASP A 127 -9.11 -3.57 3.65
CA ASP A 127 -9.30 -2.68 4.79
C ASP A 127 -9.07 -1.21 4.38
N LEU A 128 -9.53 -0.27 5.21
CA LEU A 128 -9.43 1.15 4.94
C LEU A 128 -8.75 1.89 6.09
N SER A 129 -7.83 2.80 5.75
CA SER A 129 -7.17 3.70 6.69
C SER A 129 -7.57 5.13 6.37
N PHE A 130 -7.91 5.90 7.40
CA PHE A 130 -8.47 7.24 7.27
C PHE A 130 -7.54 8.28 7.89
N GLY A 131 -7.18 9.29 7.10
CA GLY A 131 -6.41 10.44 7.55
C GLY A 131 -7.30 11.56 8.09
N VAL A 132 -6.81 12.80 7.97
CA VAL A 132 -7.53 13.99 8.44
C VAL A 132 -8.74 14.31 7.55
N HIS A 133 -8.61 14.10 6.26
CA HIS A 133 -9.66 14.37 5.28
C HIS A 133 -10.30 13.06 4.83
N TYR A 134 -11.54 12.83 5.20
CA TYR A 134 -12.26 11.61 4.81
C TYR A 134 -13.76 11.89 4.68
N ASN A 135 -14.47 10.98 4.00
CA ASN A 135 -15.92 10.99 3.91
C ASN A 135 -16.49 10.37 5.18
N GLU A 136 -17.32 11.12 5.93
CA GLU A 136 -17.85 10.67 7.22
C GLU A 136 -18.76 9.44 7.09
N GLU A 137 -19.57 9.36 6.04
CA GLU A 137 -20.44 8.20 5.82
C GLU A 137 -19.64 6.94 5.50
N ALA A 138 -18.58 7.08 4.68
CA ALA A 138 -17.66 5.97 4.39
C ALA A 138 -16.97 5.49 5.66
N TYR A 139 -16.51 6.40 6.50
CA TYR A 139 -15.90 6.09 7.78
C TYR A 139 -16.88 5.34 8.70
N ALA A 140 -18.11 5.85 8.82
CA ALA A 140 -19.11 5.28 9.71
C ALA A 140 -19.54 3.85 9.32
N LEU A 141 -19.64 3.57 8.02
CA LEU A 141 -20.04 2.23 7.54
C LEU A 141 -18.92 1.19 7.65
N CYS A 142 -17.68 1.62 7.77
CA CYS A 142 -16.54 0.70 7.86
C CYS A 142 -16.50 0.04 9.25
N PRO A 143 -16.48 -1.30 9.34
CA PRO A 143 -16.37 -1.98 10.64
C PRO A 143 -15.13 -1.56 11.40
N LYS A 144 -15.24 -1.46 12.73
CA LYS A 144 -14.15 -0.98 13.59
C LYS A 144 -12.87 -1.80 13.44
N GLU A 145 -12.98 -3.10 13.31
CA GLU A 145 -11.85 -4.03 13.17
C GLU A 145 -11.15 -3.94 11.81
N ARG A 146 -11.76 -3.24 10.85
CA ARG A 146 -11.23 -3.05 9.50
C ARG A 146 -10.97 -1.58 9.17
N ARG A 147 -11.13 -0.70 10.17
CA ARG A 147 -11.03 0.74 10.05
C ARG A 147 -9.84 1.25 10.85
N PHE A 148 -8.88 1.86 10.17
CA PHE A 148 -7.66 2.36 10.78
C PHE A 148 -7.61 3.88 10.70
N ARG A 149 -6.91 4.49 11.64
CA ARG A 149 -6.68 5.94 11.67
C ARG A 149 -5.19 6.21 11.50
N GLU A 150 -4.90 7.24 10.74
CA GLU A 150 -3.53 7.71 10.51
C GLU A 150 -3.25 8.91 11.40
N THR A 151 -1.99 9.05 11.84
CA THR A 151 -1.56 10.13 12.72
C THR A 151 -0.68 11.16 12.03
N ASP A 152 -0.34 10.94 10.79
CA ASP A 152 0.53 11.82 9.98
C ASP A 152 -0.20 12.57 8.87
#